data_970ca4506ebeb0ca7e16013e103f45ed
#
_entry.id   970ca4506ebeb0ca7e16013e103f45ed
#
_cell.length_a   1.000
_cell.length_b   1.000
_cell.length_c   1.000
_cell.angle_alpha   90.00
_cell.angle_beta   90.00
_cell.angle_gamma   90.00
#
_symmetry.space_group_name_H-M   'P 1'
#
loop_
_entity.id
_entity.type
_entity.pdbx_description
1 polymer ?
#
loop_
_entity_poly.entity_id
_entity_poly.type
_entity_poly.pdbx_seq_one_letter_code
_entity_poly.pdbx_strand_id
1 'polypeptide(L)'
;MGIGRRKLLAVGAAVLALPARADTFPSKQIRWVIPFAPGGNYDVTSRLVAEPMGRTLGQSVVIDNRPGAGGVVGLEAAVNAPADGYTIVMASFTVGYVAPIFAGKQQMLQLLAPVSILTTAPTLIVTRSDSRFPDIKTLLAEAGARPGTVTIGHPGNGTTNHVAILRLQLNEKLKFNIVPYRGSGPGINDLLAGNIDCFADQLTSSMPHIQSGKLRPLMNFGLQGIPDLPNVPTLKDAGCTPFEGGTTAGVFVRAETPKPIVERLNQGVVAGLKDEVVSKRLRELGAIVRPSTPEQFTEALKADEANVGELLKVGALKPE
;
A
#
# COMPACT_ATOMS: atom_id res chain seq x y z
N MET A 1 91.43 8.49 -4.53
CA MET A 1 90.76 7.20 -4.48
C MET A 1 89.44 7.39 -3.74
N GLY A 2 88.32 7.68 -4.46
CA GLY A 2 86.99 7.97 -3.90
C GLY A 2 86.00 6.84 -4.20
N ILE A 3 85.56 6.15 -3.18
CA ILE A 3 84.61 5.09 -3.28
C ILE A 3 83.23 5.72 -3.08
N GLY A 4 82.38 5.63 -4.16
CA GLY A 4 81.07 6.27 -4.25
C GLY A 4 80.01 5.68 -3.30
N ARG A 5 79.47 6.56 -2.51
CA ARG A 5 78.26 6.36 -1.70
C ARG A 5 76.98 6.55 -2.54
N ARG A 6 76.55 5.55 -3.33
CA ARG A 6 75.31 5.58 -4.05
C ARG A 6 74.75 4.20 -4.28
N LYS A 7 74.43 3.45 -3.23
CA LYS A 7 73.59 2.25 -3.31
C LYS A 7 72.90 2.04 -1.97
N LEU A 8 71.83 2.81 -1.70
CA LEU A 8 70.89 2.47 -0.64
C LEU A 8 69.56 3.20 -0.95
N LEU A 9 68.48 2.47 -0.78
CA LEU A 9 67.09 2.93 -0.78
C LEU A 9 66.28 2.77 -2.10
N ALA A 10 66.09 1.51 -2.47
CA ALA A 10 64.89 1.11 -3.19
C ALA A 10 64.20 -0.01 -2.37
N VAL A 11 63.75 0.34 -1.14
CA VAL A 11 62.73 -0.48 -0.45
C VAL A 11 61.39 -0.03 -0.96
N GLY A 12 60.88 -0.75 -1.93
CA GLY A 12 59.54 -0.53 -2.50
C GLY A 12 58.49 -0.74 -1.41
N ALA A 13 57.74 0.30 -1.12
CA ALA A 13 56.49 0.22 -0.37
C ALA A 13 55.47 -0.56 -1.23
N ALA A 14 55.45 -1.88 -1.07
CA ALA A 14 54.31 -2.69 -1.51
C ALA A 14 53.10 -2.30 -0.63
N VAL A 15 52.35 -1.29 -1.09
CA VAL A 15 51.02 -1.00 -0.54
C VAL A 15 50.18 -2.25 -0.81
N LEU A 16 50.01 -3.08 0.21
CA LEU A 16 49.02 -4.13 0.23
C LEU A 16 47.63 -3.44 0.03
N ALA A 17 47.18 -3.34 -1.22
CA ALA A 17 45.82 -3.03 -1.53
C ALA A 17 44.95 -4.18 -0.95
N LEU A 18 44.52 -4.02 0.29
CA LEU A 18 43.48 -4.87 0.85
C LEU A 18 42.29 -4.75 -0.15
N PRO A 19 41.77 -5.89 -0.64
CA PRO A 19 40.58 -5.83 -1.47
C PRO A 19 39.52 -5.10 -0.65
N ALA A 20 39.08 -3.95 -1.14
CA ALA A 20 37.91 -3.28 -0.59
C ALA A 20 36.79 -4.36 -0.57
N ARG A 21 36.45 -4.82 0.62
CA ARG A 21 35.33 -5.73 0.80
C ARG A 21 34.16 -4.94 0.28
N ALA A 22 33.68 -5.27 -0.92
CA ALA A 22 32.45 -4.71 -1.45
C ALA A 22 31.40 -4.96 -0.37
N ASP A 23 30.93 -3.88 0.28
CA ASP A 23 29.91 -3.99 1.31
C ASP A 23 28.74 -4.76 0.71
N THR A 24 28.55 -5.99 1.18
CA THR A 24 27.45 -6.83 0.70
C THR A 24 26.16 -6.18 1.14
N PHE A 25 25.31 -5.78 0.19
CA PHE A 25 24.00 -5.23 0.50
C PHE A 25 23.10 -6.30 1.16
N PRO A 26 22.39 -5.94 2.27
CA PRO A 26 22.50 -4.69 3.03
C PRO A 26 23.57 -4.77 4.13
N SER A 27 24.32 -3.66 4.36
CA SER A 27 25.30 -3.51 5.45
C SER A 27 24.80 -2.62 6.60
N LYS A 28 23.63 -1.99 6.46
CA LYS A 28 22.99 -1.13 7.46
C LYS A 28 21.47 -1.34 7.42
N GLN A 29 20.74 -0.76 8.38
CA GLN A 29 19.28 -0.83 8.44
C GLN A 29 18.60 -0.32 7.18
N ILE A 30 17.46 -0.94 6.83
CA ILE A 30 16.60 -0.55 5.71
C ILE A 30 15.43 0.25 6.26
N ARG A 31 15.16 1.42 5.68
CA ARG A 31 13.99 2.24 5.99
C ARG A 31 12.83 1.86 5.07
N TRP A 32 11.71 1.44 5.67
CA TRP A 32 10.50 1.12 4.93
C TRP A 32 9.47 2.23 5.11
N VAL A 33 9.30 3.06 4.09
CA VAL A 33 8.34 4.16 4.10
C VAL A 33 6.93 3.63 3.89
N ILE A 34 6.04 3.99 4.81
CA ILE A 34 4.61 3.73 4.73
C ILE A 34 3.89 5.05 4.51
N PRO A 35 3.23 5.25 3.35
CA PRO A 35 2.67 6.56 2.95
C PRO A 35 1.37 6.94 3.67
N PHE A 36 1.03 6.27 4.77
CA PHE A 36 -0.20 6.47 5.55
C PHE A 36 0.09 6.45 7.04
N ALA A 37 -0.86 6.98 7.82
CA ALA A 37 -0.84 6.91 9.27
C ALA A 37 -0.87 5.46 9.79
N PRO A 38 -0.33 5.19 10.98
CA PRO A 38 -0.37 3.86 11.60
C PRO A 38 -1.78 3.27 11.72
N GLY A 39 -1.87 1.93 11.74
CA GLY A 39 -3.10 1.17 11.95
C GLY A 39 -3.88 0.82 10.68
N GLY A 40 -3.52 1.35 9.50
CA GLY A 40 -4.11 0.95 8.22
C GLY A 40 -3.45 -0.31 7.62
N ASN A 41 -4.05 -0.82 6.54
CA ASN A 41 -3.59 -2.02 5.83
C ASN A 41 -2.08 -2.01 5.53
N TYR A 42 -1.53 -0.91 5.03
CA TYR A 42 -0.10 -0.83 4.69
C TYR A 42 0.79 -0.93 5.93
N ASP A 43 0.43 -0.23 7.00
CA ASP A 43 1.19 -0.25 8.25
C ASP A 43 1.16 -1.64 8.91
N VAL A 44 -0.03 -2.23 9.03
CA VAL A 44 -0.21 -3.56 9.62
C VAL A 44 0.55 -4.63 8.83
N THR A 45 0.41 -4.65 7.52
CA THR A 45 1.09 -5.62 6.64
C THR A 45 2.61 -5.46 6.72
N SER A 46 3.11 -4.24 6.63
CA SER A 46 4.56 -3.97 6.66
C SER A 46 5.19 -4.36 7.99
N ARG A 47 4.55 -4.06 9.13
CA ARG A 47 5.06 -4.44 10.45
C ARG A 47 5.15 -5.94 10.65
N LEU A 48 4.18 -6.70 10.14
CA LEU A 48 4.21 -8.16 10.19
C LEU A 48 5.37 -8.74 9.36
N VAL A 49 5.64 -8.17 8.19
CA VAL A 49 6.68 -8.65 7.26
C VAL A 49 8.08 -8.15 7.61
N ALA A 50 8.22 -6.99 8.24
CA ALA A 50 9.50 -6.31 8.47
C ALA A 50 10.50 -7.15 9.28
N GLU A 51 10.05 -7.81 10.36
CA GLU A 51 10.93 -8.60 11.21
C GLU A 51 11.50 -9.84 10.49
N PRO A 52 10.70 -10.77 9.92
CA PRO A 52 11.25 -11.92 9.22
C PRO A 52 12.02 -11.54 7.94
N MET A 53 11.61 -10.46 7.25
CA MET A 53 12.41 -9.87 6.17
C MET A 53 13.79 -9.46 6.67
N GLY A 54 13.85 -8.77 7.82
CA GLY A 54 15.10 -8.33 8.43
C GLY A 54 16.01 -9.50 8.84
N ARG A 55 15.44 -10.57 9.40
CA ARG A 55 16.20 -11.81 9.71
C ARG A 55 16.85 -12.40 8.43
N THR A 56 16.12 -12.45 7.34
CA THR A 56 16.62 -12.98 6.05
C THR A 56 17.69 -12.09 5.45
N LEU A 57 17.56 -10.78 5.57
CA LEU A 57 18.52 -9.82 5.02
C LEU A 57 19.75 -9.62 5.90
N GLY A 58 19.69 -10.00 7.18
CA GLY A 58 20.76 -9.77 8.16
C GLY A 58 20.83 -8.33 8.68
N GLN A 59 19.79 -7.50 8.41
CA GLN A 59 19.71 -6.12 8.84
C GLN A 59 18.28 -5.77 9.25
N SER A 60 18.11 -4.87 10.22
CA SER A 60 16.79 -4.43 10.66
C SER A 60 16.06 -3.66 9.55
N VAL A 61 14.73 -3.88 9.48
CA VAL A 61 13.82 -3.13 8.61
C VAL A 61 12.94 -2.24 9.50
N VAL A 62 13.07 -0.92 9.35
CA VAL A 62 12.43 0.07 10.22
C VAL A 62 11.27 0.74 9.49
N ILE A 63 10.09 0.70 10.08
CA ILE A 63 8.88 1.33 9.54
C ILE A 63 8.91 2.84 9.80
N ASP A 64 8.72 3.62 8.73
CA ASP A 64 8.66 5.08 8.76
C ASP A 64 7.34 5.57 8.15
N ASN A 65 6.35 5.88 8.97
CA ASN A 65 5.05 6.38 8.51
C ASN A 65 5.17 7.84 8.07
N ARG A 66 4.88 8.11 6.78
CA ARG A 66 4.90 9.44 6.13
C ARG A 66 3.54 9.76 5.49
N PRO A 67 2.50 10.06 6.29
CA PRO A 67 1.16 10.28 5.77
C PRO A 67 1.01 11.65 5.10
N GLY A 68 0.12 11.74 4.11
CA GLY A 68 -0.29 12.99 3.48
C GLY A 68 -0.59 12.87 2.00
N ALA A 69 -1.54 13.70 1.53
CA ALA A 69 -1.93 13.81 0.12
C ALA A 69 -2.19 12.46 -0.57
N GLY A 70 -2.99 11.57 0.05
CA GLY A 70 -3.28 10.25 -0.52
C GLY A 70 -2.08 9.31 -0.63
N GLY A 71 -0.99 9.59 0.10
CA GLY A 71 0.26 8.82 0.08
C GLY A 71 1.40 9.50 -0.68
N VAL A 72 1.14 10.59 -1.39
CA VAL A 72 2.15 11.31 -2.20
C VAL A 72 3.35 11.75 -1.37
N VAL A 73 3.14 12.24 -0.13
CA VAL A 73 4.24 12.65 0.76
C VAL A 73 5.21 11.50 1.05
N GLY A 74 4.70 10.30 1.28
CA GLY A 74 5.53 9.11 1.49
C GLY A 74 6.26 8.68 0.22
N LEU A 75 5.60 8.76 -0.95
CA LEU A 75 6.24 8.47 -2.24
C LEU A 75 7.36 9.46 -2.55
N GLU A 76 7.16 10.77 -2.33
CA GLU A 76 8.20 11.79 -2.49
C GLU A 76 9.44 11.47 -1.64
N ALA A 77 9.24 10.99 -0.41
CA ALA A 77 10.36 10.58 0.45
C ALA A 77 11.15 9.39 -0.11
N ALA A 78 10.51 8.50 -0.88
CA ALA A 78 11.17 7.36 -1.50
C ALA A 78 11.82 7.71 -2.84
N VAL A 79 11.15 8.45 -3.72
CA VAL A 79 11.71 8.83 -5.04
C VAL A 79 12.85 9.83 -4.93
N ASN A 80 12.93 10.60 -3.85
CA ASN A 80 14.04 11.53 -3.58
C ASN A 80 15.17 10.88 -2.75
N ALA A 81 15.03 9.63 -2.31
CA ALA A 81 16.10 8.92 -1.62
C ALA A 81 17.18 8.43 -2.61
N PRO A 82 18.40 8.12 -2.15
CA PRO A 82 19.40 7.46 -2.99
C PRO A 82 18.87 6.12 -3.56
N ALA A 83 19.29 5.77 -4.80
CA ALA A 83 18.94 4.51 -5.44
C ALA A 83 19.83 3.35 -4.96
N ASP A 84 20.06 3.27 -3.65
CA ASP A 84 20.97 2.32 -3.00
C ASP A 84 20.25 1.15 -2.30
N GLY A 85 18.92 1.09 -2.41
CA GLY A 85 18.07 0.05 -1.83
C GLY A 85 17.79 0.18 -0.32
N TYR A 86 18.37 1.15 0.37
CA TYR A 86 18.16 1.35 1.82
C TYR A 86 16.88 2.14 2.16
N THR A 87 16.21 2.65 1.14
CA THR A 87 14.84 3.20 1.29
C THR A 87 13.90 2.43 0.36
N ILE A 88 12.97 1.73 0.95
CA ILE A 88 11.88 1.05 0.26
C ILE A 88 10.55 1.71 0.61
N VAL A 89 9.53 1.57 -0.21
CA VAL A 89 8.21 2.15 0.04
C VAL A 89 7.11 1.13 -0.28
N MET A 90 6.04 1.14 0.50
CA MET A 90 4.83 0.40 0.17
C MET A 90 3.92 1.26 -0.69
N ALA A 91 3.47 0.73 -1.82
CA ALA A 91 2.54 1.41 -2.71
C ALA A 91 1.61 0.43 -3.44
N SER A 92 0.63 0.99 -4.15
CA SER A 92 -0.23 0.34 -5.14
C SER A 92 -0.23 1.18 -6.41
N PHE A 93 -0.87 0.68 -7.48
CA PHE A 93 -1.07 1.45 -8.70
C PHE A 93 -1.72 2.80 -8.41
N THR A 94 -2.83 2.80 -7.67
CA THR A 94 -3.58 4.03 -7.39
C THR A 94 -2.79 5.04 -6.58
N VAL A 95 -2.01 4.60 -5.60
CA VAL A 95 -1.17 5.49 -4.78
C VAL A 95 -0.02 6.09 -5.60
N GLY A 96 0.57 5.33 -6.52
CA GLY A 96 1.67 5.80 -7.36
C GLY A 96 1.25 6.59 -8.60
N TYR A 97 0.03 6.37 -9.10
CA TYR A 97 -0.47 6.95 -10.34
C TYR A 97 -1.64 7.92 -10.14
N VAL A 98 -2.68 7.52 -9.39
CA VAL A 98 -3.91 8.31 -9.26
C VAL A 98 -3.81 9.37 -8.16
N ALA A 99 -3.27 9.03 -7.00
CA ALA A 99 -3.15 9.99 -5.89
C ALA A 99 -2.35 11.25 -6.24
N PRO A 100 -1.24 11.18 -7.02
CA PRO A 100 -0.55 12.37 -7.51
C PRO A 100 -1.45 13.31 -8.33
N ILE A 101 -2.38 12.80 -9.14
CA ILE A 101 -3.34 13.63 -9.91
C ILE A 101 -4.17 14.50 -8.95
N PHE A 102 -4.73 13.90 -7.89
CA PHE A 102 -5.49 14.62 -6.87
C PHE A 102 -4.64 15.60 -6.04
N ALA A 103 -3.34 15.37 -5.96
CA ALA A 103 -2.40 16.26 -5.28
C ALA A 103 -1.82 17.34 -6.20
N GLY A 104 -2.23 17.42 -7.47
CA GLY A 104 -1.67 18.36 -8.45
C GLY A 104 -0.19 18.07 -8.77
N LYS A 105 0.22 16.80 -8.68
CA LYS A 105 1.60 16.34 -8.92
C LYS A 105 1.66 15.44 -10.17
N GLN A 106 2.87 15.24 -10.69
CA GLN A 106 3.11 14.24 -11.73
C GLN A 106 3.04 12.84 -11.14
N GLN A 107 2.69 11.86 -11.99
CA GLN A 107 2.67 10.46 -11.58
C GLN A 107 4.07 10.01 -11.14
N MET A 108 4.10 9.24 -10.05
CA MET A 108 5.35 8.82 -9.42
C MET A 108 5.65 7.35 -9.61
N LEU A 109 4.67 6.55 -10.10
CA LEU A 109 4.86 5.11 -10.26
C LEU A 109 6.03 4.78 -11.18
N GLN A 110 6.22 5.55 -12.24
CA GLN A 110 7.33 5.40 -13.20
C GLN A 110 8.72 5.70 -12.61
N LEU A 111 8.79 6.38 -11.46
CA LEU A 111 10.02 6.67 -10.73
C LEU A 111 10.38 5.56 -9.73
N LEU A 112 9.58 4.50 -9.69
CA LEU A 112 9.69 3.38 -8.77
C LEU A 112 9.83 2.06 -9.54
N ALA A 113 10.73 1.19 -9.07
CA ALA A 113 10.85 -0.18 -9.52
C ALA A 113 10.12 -1.11 -8.55
N PRO A 114 9.24 -2.01 -9.04
CA PRO A 114 8.57 -2.98 -8.20
C PRO A 114 9.55 -4.03 -7.67
N VAL A 115 9.39 -4.41 -6.40
CA VAL A 115 10.20 -5.47 -5.75
C VAL A 115 9.37 -6.74 -5.60
N SER A 116 8.22 -6.67 -4.95
CA SER A 116 7.29 -7.79 -4.78
C SER A 116 5.92 -7.28 -4.38
N ILE A 117 4.86 -7.93 -4.85
CA ILE A 117 3.55 -7.83 -4.23
C ILE A 117 3.66 -8.37 -2.80
N LEU A 118 2.95 -7.76 -1.87
CA LEU A 118 2.75 -8.28 -0.52
C LEU A 118 1.40 -8.99 -0.43
N THR A 119 0.34 -8.24 -0.65
CA THR A 119 -1.03 -8.71 -0.46
C THR A 119 -1.97 -8.08 -1.47
N THR A 120 -3.08 -8.78 -1.73
CA THR A 120 -4.32 -8.17 -2.20
C THR A 120 -5.32 -8.18 -1.04
N ALA A 121 -5.92 -7.04 -0.75
CA ALA A 121 -6.91 -6.89 0.31
C ALA A 121 -8.25 -6.43 -0.28
N PRO A 122 -9.38 -7.09 0.04
CA PRO A 122 -10.71 -6.61 -0.31
C PRO A 122 -10.97 -5.23 0.30
N THR A 123 -11.65 -4.37 -0.44
CA THR A 123 -12.15 -3.09 0.06
C THR A 123 -13.62 -3.21 0.40
N LEU A 124 -14.01 -2.73 1.56
CA LEU A 124 -15.37 -2.82 2.09
C LEU A 124 -15.94 -1.42 2.35
N ILE A 125 -17.27 -1.31 2.35
CA ILE A 125 -17.97 -0.27 3.11
C ILE A 125 -18.27 -0.84 4.49
N VAL A 126 -17.76 -0.19 5.53
CA VAL A 126 -18.02 -0.55 6.93
C VAL A 126 -18.72 0.60 7.65
N THR A 127 -19.54 0.27 8.65
CA THR A 127 -20.20 1.23 9.53
C THR A 127 -20.08 0.78 10.98
N ARG A 128 -20.45 1.63 11.96
CA ARG A 128 -20.60 1.19 13.35
C ARG A 128 -21.70 0.14 13.47
N SER A 129 -21.54 -0.79 14.41
CA SER A 129 -22.55 -1.83 14.64
C SER A 129 -23.90 -1.27 15.10
N ASP A 130 -23.93 -0.11 15.77
CA ASP A 130 -25.13 0.62 16.21
C ASP A 130 -25.57 1.73 15.24
N SER A 131 -25.03 1.76 14.02
CA SER A 131 -25.39 2.74 13.00
C SER A 131 -26.85 2.61 12.58
N ARG A 132 -27.43 3.75 12.14
CA ARG A 132 -28.74 3.83 11.47
C ARG A 132 -28.83 3.06 10.15
N PHE A 133 -27.71 2.61 9.61
CA PHE A 133 -27.62 1.79 8.41
C PHE A 133 -27.42 0.31 8.75
N PRO A 134 -28.48 -0.51 8.83
CA PRO A 134 -28.36 -1.92 9.16
C PRO A 134 -27.74 -2.75 8.03
N ASP A 135 -27.88 -2.29 6.78
CA ASP A 135 -27.42 -2.96 5.57
C ASP A 135 -27.08 -1.96 4.45
N ILE A 136 -26.48 -2.46 3.37
CA ILE A 136 -26.08 -1.65 2.23
C ILE A 136 -27.28 -1.06 1.47
N LYS A 137 -28.40 -1.76 1.40
CA LYS A 137 -29.58 -1.30 0.67
C LYS A 137 -30.14 -0.02 1.28
N THR A 138 -30.22 0.02 2.61
CA THR A 138 -30.65 1.21 3.37
C THR A 138 -29.71 2.39 3.14
N LEU A 139 -28.38 2.14 3.14
CA LEU A 139 -27.39 3.18 2.89
C LEU A 139 -27.48 3.74 1.46
N LEU A 140 -27.56 2.88 0.46
CA LEU A 140 -27.67 3.31 -0.95
C LEU A 140 -28.98 4.02 -1.23
N ALA A 141 -30.10 3.55 -0.66
CA ALA A 141 -31.40 4.20 -0.79
C ALA A 141 -31.39 5.63 -0.21
N GLU A 142 -30.76 5.82 0.93
CA GLU A 142 -30.58 7.13 1.56
C GLU A 142 -29.71 8.06 0.70
N ALA A 143 -28.55 7.55 0.20
CA ALA A 143 -27.65 8.32 -0.65
C ALA A 143 -28.29 8.75 -1.99
N GLY A 144 -29.22 7.94 -2.51
CA GLY A 144 -30.00 8.25 -3.71
C GLY A 144 -31.15 9.22 -3.45
N ALA A 145 -31.90 9.02 -2.36
CA ALA A 145 -33.05 9.86 -2.02
C ALA A 145 -32.65 11.25 -1.51
N ARG A 146 -31.53 11.33 -0.78
CA ARG A 146 -31.01 12.57 -0.17
C ARG A 146 -29.52 12.74 -0.49
N PRO A 147 -29.17 13.21 -1.72
CA PRO A 147 -27.79 13.35 -2.17
C PRO A 147 -26.92 14.19 -1.22
N GLY A 148 -25.75 13.68 -0.88
CA GLY A 148 -24.77 14.37 -0.02
C GLY A 148 -25.06 14.29 1.49
N THR A 149 -26.10 13.58 1.93
CA THR A 149 -26.43 13.44 3.36
C THR A 149 -25.72 12.26 4.04
N VAL A 150 -25.29 11.25 3.27
CA VAL A 150 -24.50 10.13 3.79
C VAL A 150 -23.02 10.49 3.72
N THR A 151 -22.37 10.51 4.89
CA THR A 151 -20.93 10.80 5.00
C THR A 151 -20.12 9.51 4.90
N ILE A 152 -19.23 9.43 3.90
CA ILE A 152 -18.33 8.31 3.70
C ILE A 152 -16.87 8.74 3.79
N GLY A 153 -16.12 8.16 4.74
CA GLY A 153 -14.68 8.38 4.86
C GLY A 153 -13.88 7.42 3.99
N HIS A 154 -12.62 7.80 3.69
CA HIS A 154 -11.63 6.96 3.02
C HIS A 154 -10.20 7.37 3.41
N PRO A 155 -9.17 6.49 3.22
CA PRO A 155 -7.81 6.74 3.73
C PRO A 155 -7.02 7.85 2.99
N GLY A 156 -7.56 8.44 1.93
CA GLY A 156 -6.91 9.54 1.21
C GLY A 156 -7.30 9.64 -0.25
N ASN A 157 -7.26 10.85 -0.81
CA ASN A 157 -7.63 11.12 -2.19
C ASN A 157 -6.75 10.34 -3.18
N GLY A 158 -7.37 9.74 -4.19
CA GLY A 158 -6.70 8.93 -5.21
C GLY A 158 -6.29 7.52 -4.76
N THR A 159 -6.60 7.10 -3.52
CA THR A 159 -6.44 5.70 -3.10
C THR A 159 -7.47 4.79 -3.76
N THR A 160 -7.25 3.47 -3.76
CA THR A 160 -8.22 2.48 -4.28
C THR A 160 -9.61 2.66 -3.66
N ASN A 161 -9.67 2.95 -2.37
CA ASN A 161 -10.92 3.19 -1.63
C ASN A 161 -11.66 4.40 -2.17
N HIS A 162 -10.97 5.52 -2.39
CA HIS A 162 -11.56 6.72 -2.98
C HIS A 162 -12.07 6.45 -4.40
N VAL A 163 -11.24 5.81 -5.23
CA VAL A 163 -11.60 5.42 -6.61
C VAL A 163 -12.85 4.53 -6.61
N ALA A 164 -12.95 3.58 -5.66
CA ALA A 164 -14.11 2.70 -5.54
C ALA A 164 -15.39 3.48 -5.17
N ILE A 165 -15.31 4.46 -4.27
CA ILE A 165 -16.44 5.33 -3.93
C ILE A 165 -16.87 6.15 -5.15
N LEU A 166 -15.92 6.78 -5.87
CA LEU A 166 -16.21 7.57 -7.06
C LEU A 166 -16.87 6.73 -8.15
N ARG A 167 -16.37 5.50 -8.36
CA ARG A 167 -16.94 4.56 -9.33
C ARG A 167 -18.35 4.11 -8.94
N LEU A 168 -18.60 3.84 -7.66
CA LEU A 168 -19.93 3.54 -7.15
C LEU A 168 -20.90 4.72 -7.38
N GLN A 169 -20.49 5.95 -7.04
CA GLN A 169 -21.30 7.14 -7.28
C GLN A 169 -21.65 7.31 -8.77
N LEU A 170 -20.66 7.14 -9.64
CA LEU A 170 -20.84 7.29 -11.08
C LEU A 170 -21.82 6.23 -11.64
N ASN A 171 -21.61 4.96 -11.30
CA ASN A 171 -22.38 3.85 -11.84
C ASN A 171 -23.83 3.87 -11.35
N GLU A 172 -24.04 4.18 -10.08
CA GLU A 172 -25.36 4.11 -9.43
C GLU A 172 -26.04 5.50 -9.31
N LYS A 173 -25.42 6.54 -9.88
CA LYS A 173 -25.94 7.94 -9.83
C LYS A 173 -26.20 8.42 -8.40
N LEU A 174 -25.32 8.07 -7.48
CA LEU A 174 -25.38 8.44 -6.07
C LEU A 174 -24.50 9.67 -5.79
N LYS A 175 -24.74 10.31 -4.64
CA LYS A 175 -23.87 11.37 -4.14
C LYS A 175 -23.65 11.21 -2.64
N PHE A 176 -22.41 10.93 -2.25
CA PHE A 176 -21.96 10.93 -0.86
C PHE A 176 -21.30 12.26 -0.49
N ASN A 177 -21.28 12.57 0.80
CA ASN A 177 -20.36 13.54 1.37
C ASN A 177 -19.05 12.81 1.67
N ILE A 178 -18.04 12.98 0.82
CA ILE A 178 -16.78 12.21 0.87
C ILE A 178 -15.77 12.93 1.77
N VAL A 179 -15.21 12.22 2.76
CA VAL A 179 -14.26 12.78 3.74
C VAL A 179 -12.92 12.07 3.66
N PRO A 180 -11.85 12.75 3.23
CA PRO A 180 -10.51 12.17 3.15
C PRO A 180 -9.80 12.17 4.52
N TYR A 181 -9.12 11.07 4.83
CA TYR A 181 -8.26 10.92 6.00
C TYR A 181 -6.80 10.72 5.58
N ARG A 182 -5.87 10.77 6.55
CA ARG A 182 -4.44 10.50 6.32
C ARG A 182 -4.08 9.02 6.46
N GLY A 183 -5.06 8.12 6.28
CA GLY A 183 -4.96 6.67 6.43
C GLY A 183 -6.17 6.09 7.13
N SER A 184 -6.29 4.75 7.18
CA SER A 184 -7.44 4.06 7.77
C SER A 184 -7.54 4.26 9.29
N GLY A 185 -6.42 4.30 10.02
CA GLY A 185 -6.44 4.44 11.48
C GLY A 185 -7.24 5.65 11.97
N PRO A 186 -6.91 6.88 11.56
CA PRO A 186 -7.71 8.08 11.91
C PRO A 186 -9.16 7.99 11.45
N GLY A 187 -9.43 7.45 10.23
CA GLY A 187 -10.79 7.33 9.69
C GLY A 187 -11.66 6.34 10.48
N ILE A 188 -11.10 5.19 10.87
CA ILE A 188 -11.79 4.21 11.72
C ILE A 188 -12.10 4.81 13.09
N ASN A 189 -11.18 5.58 13.67
CA ASN A 189 -11.42 6.25 14.96
C ASN A 189 -12.61 7.23 14.86
N ASP A 190 -12.68 8.03 13.78
CA ASP A 190 -13.78 8.95 13.54
C ASP A 190 -15.10 8.22 13.26
N LEU A 191 -15.06 7.09 12.55
CA LEU A 191 -16.21 6.22 12.36
C LEU A 191 -16.72 5.68 13.70
N LEU A 192 -15.84 5.18 14.56
CA LEU A 192 -16.19 4.66 15.88
C LEU A 192 -16.72 5.75 16.82
N ALA A 193 -16.24 6.98 16.66
CA ALA A 193 -16.76 8.15 17.38
C ALA A 193 -18.12 8.65 16.85
N GLY A 194 -18.57 8.18 15.67
CA GLY A 194 -19.83 8.59 15.06
C GLY A 194 -19.76 9.90 14.28
N ASN A 195 -18.55 10.39 13.96
CA ASN A 195 -18.35 11.62 13.20
C ASN A 195 -18.64 11.45 11.70
N ILE A 196 -18.63 10.22 11.20
CA ILE A 196 -19.01 9.83 9.84
C ILE A 196 -19.94 8.61 9.89
N ASP A 197 -20.77 8.44 8.85
CA ASP A 197 -21.76 7.35 8.77
C ASP A 197 -21.10 6.01 8.41
N CYS A 198 -20.15 6.03 7.48
CA CYS A 198 -19.47 4.83 7.01
C CYS A 198 -18.04 5.15 6.54
N PHE A 199 -17.26 4.10 6.29
CA PHE A 199 -15.88 4.22 5.84
C PHE A 199 -15.58 3.16 4.77
N ALA A 200 -14.96 3.57 3.68
CA ALA A 200 -14.44 2.63 2.68
C ALA A 200 -13.03 2.23 3.08
N ASP A 201 -12.84 0.97 3.51
CA ASP A 201 -11.57 0.49 4.06
C ASP A 201 -11.17 -0.87 3.52
N GLN A 202 -9.87 -1.18 3.61
CA GLN A 202 -9.39 -2.52 3.37
C GLN A 202 -9.73 -3.43 4.56
N LEU A 203 -10.13 -4.67 4.25
CA LEU A 203 -10.50 -5.65 5.27
C LEU A 203 -9.41 -5.85 6.33
N THR A 204 -8.14 -5.81 5.93
CA THR A 204 -6.98 -6.01 6.82
C THR A 204 -6.96 -5.04 8.01
N SER A 205 -7.37 -3.80 7.83
CA SER A 205 -7.48 -2.80 8.91
C SER A 205 -8.79 -2.88 9.66
N SER A 206 -9.90 -3.22 8.98
CA SER A 206 -11.24 -3.29 9.59
C SER A 206 -11.51 -4.61 10.32
N MET A 207 -10.87 -5.72 9.94
CA MET A 207 -11.16 -7.07 10.47
C MET A 207 -11.14 -7.16 11.99
N PRO A 208 -10.16 -6.62 12.74
CA PRO A 208 -10.16 -6.66 14.19
C PRO A 208 -11.39 -5.97 14.82
N HIS A 209 -11.87 -4.90 14.20
CA HIS A 209 -13.06 -4.16 14.66
C HIS A 209 -14.35 -4.88 14.30
N ILE A 210 -14.38 -5.60 13.18
CA ILE A 210 -15.51 -6.46 12.77
C ILE A 210 -15.60 -7.65 13.74
N GLN A 211 -14.48 -8.34 13.99
CA GLN A 211 -14.41 -9.48 14.91
C GLN A 211 -14.79 -9.10 16.35
N SER A 212 -14.45 -7.88 16.78
CA SER A 212 -14.86 -7.37 18.11
C SER A 212 -16.28 -6.83 18.16
N GLY A 213 -17.05 -6.91 17.07
CA GLY A 213 -18.44 -6.44 16.98
C GLY A 213 -18.61 -4.92 17.02
N LYS A 214 -17.53 -4.14 16.88
CA LYS A 214 -17.58 -2.67 16.86
C LYS A 214 -17.98 -2.11 15.49
N LEU A 215 -17.55 -2.78 14.42
CA LEU A 215 -17.89 -2.43 13.04
C LEU A 215 -18.76 -3.52 12.39
N ARG A 216 -19.65 -3.09 11.51
CA ARG A 216 -20.47 -3.93 10.64
C ARG A 216 -20.03 -3.71 9.20
N PRO A 217 -19.59 -4.76 8.47
CA PRO A 217 -19.35 -4.69 7.04
C PRO A 217 -20.69 -4.66 6.31
N LEU A 218 -20.88 -3.72 5.39
CA LEU A 218 -22.12 -3.55 4.63
C LEU A 218 -22.00 -4.10 3.22
N MET A 219 -20.86 -3.95 2.57
CA MET A 219 -20.64 -4.37 1.18
C MET A 219 -19.14 -4.55 0.89
N ASN A 220 -18.84 -5.50 0.02
CA ASN A 220 -17.53 -5.74 -0.55
C ASN A 220 -17.49 -5.21 -2.00
N PHE A 221 -16.47 -4.41 -2.32
CA PHE A 221 -16.23 -3.91 -3.68
C PHE A 221 -15.58 -4.94 -4.62
N GLY A 222 -15.21 -6.13 -4.12
CA GLY A 222 -14.67 -7.20 -4.95
C GLY A 222 -15.75 -7.93 -5.76
N LEU A 223 -15.31 -8.60 -6.83
CA LEU A 223 -16.18 -9.43 -7.68
C LEU A 223 -16.57 -10.76 -7.02
N GLN A 224 -15.83 -11.18 -5.99
CA GLN A 224 -16.06 -12.44 -5.27
C GLN A 224 -16.37 -12.16 -3.80
N GLY A 225 -17.16 -13.03 -3.19
CA GLY A 225 -17.42 -13.01 -1.75
C GLY A 225 -16.15 -13.23 -0.92
N ILE A 226 -16.20 -12.83 0.34
CA ILE A 226 -15.12 -12.99 1.30
C ILE A 226 -15.41 -14.25 2.11
N PRO A 227 -14.57 -15.31 2.07
CA PRO A 227 -14.83 -16.58 2.76
C PRO A 227 -15.12 -16.42 4.25
N ASP A 228 -14.36 -15.57 4.94
CA ASP A 228 -14.53 -15.33 6.38
C ASP A 228 -15.73 -14.42 6.73
N LEU A 229 -16.36 -13.81 5.73
CA LEU A 229 -17.52 -12.92 5.87
C LEU A 229 -18.58 -13.27 4.81
N PRO A 230 -19.15 -14.50 4.83
CA PRO A 230 -20.01 -15.01 3.76
C PRO A 230 -21.33 -14.23 3.61
N ASN A 231 -21.76 -13.51 4.63
CA ASN A 231 -22.99 -12.71 4.63
C ASN A 231 -22.79 -11.28 4.11
N VAL A 232 -21.55 -10.88 3.78
CA VAL A 232 -21.25 -9.55 3.25
C VAL A 232 -21.48 -9.55 1.74
N PRO A 233 -22.48 -8.81 1.22
CA PRO A 233 -22.79 -8.83 -0.21
C PRO A 233 -21.66 -8.18 -1.02
N THR A 234 -21.47 -8.71 -2.23
CA THR A 234 -20.69 -8.03 -3.28
C THR A 234 -21.52 -6.90 -3.91
N LEU A 235 -20.91 -6.10 -4.78
CA LEU A 235 -21.62 -5.12 -5.60
C LEU A 235 -22.81 -5.75 -6.33
N LYS A 236 -22.60 -6.92 -6.97
CA LYS A 236 -23.63 -7.65 -7.70
C LYS A 236 -24.80 -8.06 -6.79
N ASP A 237 -24.49 -8.60 -5.60
CA ASP A 237 -25.52 -9.03 -4.64
C ASP A 237 -26.31 -7.83 -4.06
N ALA A 238 -25.68 -6.66 -4.01
CA ALA A 238 -26.33 -5.39 -3.66
C ALA A 238 -27.16 -4.78 -4.80
N GLY A 239 -27.13 -5.37 -6.01
CA GLY A 239 -27.81 -4.85 -7.20
C GLY A 239 -27.05 -3.71 -7.90
N CYS A 240 -25.78 -3.50 -7.57
CA CYS A 240 -24.91 -2.49 -8.18
C CYS A 240 -24.12 -3.05 -9.35
N THR A 241 -23.64 -2.16 -10.22
CA THR A 241 -22.75 -2.49 -11.34
C THR A 241 -21.43 -3.05 -10.83
N PRO A 242 -21.06 -4.30 -11.17
CA PRO A 242 -19.86 -4.93 -10.64
C PRO A 242 -18.56 -4.29 -11.18
N PHE A 243 -17.56 -4.16 -10.31
CA PHE A 243 -16.19 -3.83 -10.67
C PHE A 243 -15.23 -4.36 -9.61
N GLU A 244 -13.93 -4.50 -9.96
CA GLU A 244 -12.91 -4.87 -9.00
C GLU A 244 -12.41 -3.63 -8.24
N GLY A 245 -12.59 -3.63 -6.92
CA GLY A 245 -12.21 -2.54 -6.05
C GLY A 245 -11.21 -2.94 -4.93
N GLY A 246 -10.61 -4.13 -5.05
CA GLY A 246 -9.57 -4.58 -4.12
C GLY A 246 -8.25 -3.81 -4.29
N THR A 247 -7.43 -3.80 -3.26
CA THR A 247 -6.10 -3.16 -3.29
C THR A 247 -5.01 -4.20 -3.40
N THR A 248 -4.29 -4.22 -4.53
CA THR A 248 -3.01 -4.95 -4.66
C THR A 248 -1.88 -3.99 -4.29
N ALA A 249 -1.17 -4.33 -3.22
CA ALA A 249 -0.10 -3.50 -2.69
C ALA A 249 1.21 -4.29 -2.55
N GLY A 250 2.33 -3.60 -2.72
CA GLY A 250 3.64 -4.22 -2.65
C GLY A 250 4.76 -3.24 -2.32
N VAL A 251 5.96 -3.77 -2.31
CA VAL A 251 7.19 -3.04 -2.05
C VAL A 251 7.78 -2.52 -3.35
N PHE A 252 8.20 -1.26 -3.31
CA PHE A 252 8.95 -0.59 -4.37
C PHE A 252 10.25 -0.01 -3.84
N VAL A 253 11.17 0.21 -4.75
CA VAL A 253 12.38 1.01 -4.58
C VAL A 253 12.43 2.09 -5.65
N ARG A 254 13.40 3.01 -5.56
CA ARG A 254 13.67 3.95 -6.64
C ARG A 254 14.04 3.22 -7.94
N ALA A 255 13.57 3.71 -9.09
CA ALA A 255 13.68 3.00 -10.38
C ALA A 255 15.14 2.68 -10.78
N GLU A 256 16.10 3.56 -10.44
CA GLU A 256 17.51 3.39 -10.78
C GLU A 256 18.26 2.45 -9.82
N THR A 257 17.58 1.81 -8.87
CA THR A 257 18.22 0.86 -7.93
C THR A 257 18.79 -0.34 -8.69
N PRO A 258 20.06 -0.71 -8.46
CA PRO A 258 20.69 -1.82 -9.18
C PRO A 258 19.94 -3.14 -9.03
N LYS A 259 19.80 -3.88 -10.14
CA LYS A 259 19.05 -5.14 -10.21
C LYS A 259 19.44 -6.16 -9.11
N PRO A 260 20.74 -6.39 -8.77
CA PRO A 260 21.10 -7.32 -7.70
C PRO A 260 20.55 -6.90 -6.32
N ILE A 261 20.41 -5.58 -6.08
CA ILE A 261 19.81 -5.05 -4.84
C ILE A 261 18.30 -5.31 -4.83
N VAL A 262 17.61 -5.08 -5.96
CA VAL A 262 16.18 -5.38 -6.10
C VAL A 262 15.92 -6.87 -5.86
N GLU A 263 16.72 -7.76 -6.44
CA GLU A 263 16.63 -9.21 -6.26
C GLU A 263 16.85 -9.62 -4.79
N ARG A 264 17.84 -8.99 -4.12
CA ARG A 264 18.11 -9.26 -2.69
C ARG A 264 16.94 -8.81 -1.80
N LEU A 265 16.37 -7.64 -2.08
CA LEU A 265 15.16 -7.15 -1.40
C LEU A 265 13.95 -8.07 -1.64
N ASN A 266 13.75 -8.51 -2.89
CA ASN A 266 12.71 -9.47 -3.23
C ASN A 266 12.83 -10.76 -2.41
N GLN A 267 14.03 -11.34 -2.31
CA GLN A 267 14.28 -12.52 -1.47
C GLN A 267 13.86 -12.30 -0.01
N GLY A 268 14.20 -11.13 0.56
CA GLY A 268 13.81 -10.77 1.92
C GLY A 268 12.29 -10.65 2.09
N VAL A 269 11.62 -9.95 1.18
CA VAL A 269 10.15 -9.78 1.19
C VAL A 269 9.45 -11.13 1.04
N VAL A 270 9.85 -11.95 0.07
CA VAL A 270 9.26 -13.27 -0.19
C VAL A 270 9.44 -14.19 1.02
N ALA A 271 10.63 -14.19 1.64
CA ALA A 271 10.88 -14.96 2.86
C ALA A 271 9.99 -14.50 4.01
N GLY A 272 9.82 -13.17 4.19
CA GLY A 272 8.94 -12.60 5.20
C GLY A 272 7.47 -13.00 5.01
N LEU A 273 6.99 -13.05 3.77
CA LEU A 273 5.63 -13.48 3.45
C LEU A 273 5.42 -15.00 3.57
N LYS A 274 6.49 -15.80 3.39
CA LYS A 274 6.47 -17.25 3.56
C LYS A 274 6.61 -17.70 5.02
N ASP A 275 6.97 -16.78 5.94
CA ASP A 275 6.93 -17.08 7.37
C ASP A 275 5.50 -17.49 7.77
N GLU A 276 5.36 -18.67 8.39
CA GLU A 276 4.05 -19.26 8.67
C GLU A 276 3.20 -18.39 9.60
N VAL A 277 3.81 -17.78 10.62
CA VAL A 277 3.12 -16.91 11.57
C VAL A 277 2.60 -15.66 10.87
N VAL A 278 3.43 -15.03 10.04
CA VAL A 278 3.06 -13.83 9.25
C VAL A 278 1.98 -14.17 8.25
N SER A 279 2.16 -15.22 7.47
CA SER A 279 1.21 -15.64 6.44
C SER A 279 -0.15 -16.00 7.03
N LYS A 280 -0.16 -16.73 8.15
CA LYS A 280 -1.38 -17.04 8.90
C LYS A 280 -2.06 -15.77 9.39
N ARG A 281 -1.30 -14.86 10.04
CA ARG A 281 -1.85 -13.62 10.58
C ARG A 281 -2.44 -12.71 9.51
N LEU A 282 -1.78 -12.58 8.37
CA LEU A 282 -2.30 -11.80 7.23
C LEU A 282 -3.62 -12.37 6.70
N ARG A 283 -3.73 -13.72 6.58
CA ARG A 283 -4.98 -14.37 6.17
C ARG A 283 -6.11 -14.16 7.19
N GLU A 284 -5.83 -14.28 8.49
CA GLU A 284 -6.80 -14.00 9.56
C GLU A 284 -7.33 -12.56 9.51
N LEU A 285 -6.54 -11.64 8.97
CA LEU A 285 -6.93 -10.26 8.72
C LEU A 285 -7.64 -10.08 7.35
N GLY A 286 -7.91 -11.16 6.62
CA GLY A 286 -8.59 -11.16 5.34
C GLY A 286 -7.72 -10.74 4.15
N ALA A 287 -6.40 -10.72 4.30
CA ALA A 287 -5.48 -10.45 3.19
C ALA A 287 -5.18 -11.72 2.40
N ILE A 288 -5.14 -11.60 1.08
CA ILE A 288 -4.62 -12.63 0.18
C ILE A 288 -3.12 -12.39 0.02
N VAL A 289 -2.31 -13.27 0.63
CA VAL A 289 -0.84 -13.19 0.57
C VAL A 289 -0.36 -13.58 -0.83
N ARG A 290 0.40 -12.71 -1.51
CA ARG A 290 0.80 -12.86 -2.92
C ARG A 290 2.27 -12.50 -3.17
N PRO A 291 3.24 -13.24 -2.60
CA PRO A 291 4.65 -13.00 -2.94
C PRO A 291 4.86 -13.19 -4.46
N SER A 292 5.61 -12.28 -5.07
CA SER A 292 5.83 -12.26 -6.52
C SER A 292 7.26 -11.92 -6.88
N THR A 293 7.65 -12.18 -8.13
CA THR A 293 8.83 -11.56 -8.72
C THR A 293 8.54 -10.10 -9.09
N PRO A 294 9.57 -9.28 -9.35
CA PRO A 294 9.40 -7.91 -9.88
C PRO A 294 8.61 -7.87 -11.19
N GLU A 295 8.84 -8.84 -12.09
CA GLU A 295 8.15 -8.93 -13.39
C GLU A 295 6.66 -9.24 -13.20
N GLN A 296 6.32 -10.19 -12.33
CA GLN A 296 4.91 -10.51 -12.00
C GLN A 296 4.20 -9.30 -11.38
N PHE A 297 4.91 -8.52 -10.56
CA PHE A 297 4.33 -7.29 -10.00
C PHE A 297 4.10 -6.23 -11.09
N THR A 298 5.03 -6.10 -12.02
CA THR A 298 4.87 -5.20 -13.19
C THR A 298 3.61 -5.55 -13.99
N GLU A 299 3.35 -6.83 -14.24
CA GLU A 299 2.13 -7.26 -14.95
C GLU A 299 0.85 -6.98 -14.14
N ALA A 300 0.88 -7.14 -12.82
CA ALA A 300 -0.25 -6.78 -11.96
C ALA A 300 -0.56 -5.27 -12.01
N LEU A 301 0.47 -4.42 -12.06
CA LEU A 301 0.30 -2.97 -12.20
C LEU A 301 -0.35 -2.56 -13.53
N LYS A 302 -0.04 -3.26 -14.63
CA LYS A 302 -0.69 -3.04 -15.94
C LYS A 302 -2.18 -3.43 -15.89
N ALA A 303 -2.53 -4.51 -15.18
CA ALA A 303 -3.91 -4.89 -14.98
C ALA A 303 -4.70 -3.84 -14.16
N ASP A 304 -4.09 -3.30 -13.12
CA ASP A 304 -4.67 -2.22 -12.33
C ASP A 304 -4.85 -0.93 -13.15
N GLU A 305 -3.90 -0.61 -14.05
CA GLU A 305 -4.00 0.51 -14.98
C GLU A 305 -5.21 0.37 -15.91
N ALA A 306 -5.42 -0.82 -16.46
CA ALA A 306 -6.58 -1.10 -17.32
C ALA A 306 -7.90 -0.91 -16.57
N ASN A 307 -7.98 -1.34 -15.30
CA ASN A 307 -9.17 -1.19 -14.45
C ASN A 307 -9.52 0.27 -14.13
N VAL A 308 -8.50 1.13 -13.99
CA VAL A 308 -8.67 2.55 -13.67
C VAL A 308 -8.83 3.41 -14.94
N GLY A 309 -8.33 2.90 -16.07
CA GLY A 309 -8.24 3.64 -17.33
C GLY A 309 -9.57 4.20 -17.85
N GLU A 310 -10.69 3.51 -17.63
CA GLU A 310 -12.02 4.02 -18.01
C GLU A 310 -12.40 5.26 -17.21
N LEU A 311 -12.15 5.27 -15.91
CA LEU A 311 -12.45 6.41 -15.03
C LEU A 311 -11.61 7.64 -15.37
N LEU A 312 -10.35 7.41 -15.80
CA LEU A 312 -9.47 8.48 -16.30
C LEU A 312 -10.03 9.08 -17.59
N LYS A 313 -10.50 8.24 -18.54
CA LYS A 313 -11.03 8.70 -19.84
C LYS A 313 -12.31 9.55 -19.69
N VAL A 314 -13.21 9.16 -18.81
CA VAL A 314 -14.46 9.92 -18.55
C VAL A 314 -14.24 11.12 -17.63
N GLY A 315 -13.00 11.35 -17.19
CA GLY A 315 -12.65 12.48 -16.33
C GLY A 315 -13.24 12.40 -14.92
N ALA A 316 -13.59 11.21 -14.45
CA ALA A 316 -14.14 11.00 -13.11
C ALA A 316 -13.08 11.12 -12.01
N LEU A 317 -11.78 11.03 -12.39
CA LEU A 317 -10.65 11.17 -11.46
C LEU A 317 -10.03 12.57 -11.60
N LYS A 318 -10.74 13.57 -11.12
CA LYS A 318 -10.27 14.97 -11.06
C LYS A 318 -10.32 15.46 -9.62
N PRO A 319 -9.39 16.37 -9.23
CA PRO A 319 -9.59 17.17 -8.01
C PRO A 319 -10.92 17.93 -8.13
N GLU A 320 -11.71 17.91 -7.06
CA GLU A 320 -12.91 18.76 -6.94
C GLU A 320 -12.53 20.23 -6.72
#